data_36120b4ae2ed1761fc300e1324b81460
#
_entry.id   36120b4ae2ed1761fc300e1324b81460
#
_cell.length_a   1.000
_cell.length_b   1.000
_cell.length_c   1.000
_cell.angle_alpha   90.00
_cell.angle_beta   90.00
_cell.angle_gamma   90.00
#
_symmetry.space_group_name_H-M   'P 1'
#
loop_
_entity.id
_entity.type
_entity.pdbx_description
1 polymer ?
#
loop_
_entity_poly.entity_id
_entity_poly.type
_entity_poly.pdbx_seq_one_letter_code
_entity_poly.pdbx_strand_id
1 'polypeptide(L)'
;MDDKLFVPYLKELADKYSAAKAIQVELKPGEINLQCDKGHFSFFYDLRQYEASSDEAAIPLLHWRNKRRYIELKNIVKTKMIEDVRGMRIHHIVPKDEFNSSLMNILACEADLVELITGEKIEKIFADFSSDIYTNCIVSASKLKISMELGFSPEGSEPVLLHEVIARTGIASDVVVDTQMQQYPIYVIKGREIDHYNEIDNELYGLDNTQADCIRFILGVLANPETITDLQKQGNHLVSVYKAAEEATKVLEYVEVRC
;
A
#
# COMPACT_ATOMS: atom_id res chain seq x y z
N MET A 1 11.51 9.38 -8.78
CA MET A 1 12.38 8.30 -8.23
C MET A 1 13.84 8.65 -8.54
N ASP A 2 14.76 8.60 -7.57
CA ASP A 2 16.19 8.88 -7.86
C ASP A 2 16.85 7.64 -8.48
N ASP A 3 17.03 7.67 -9.80
CA ASP A 3 17.62 6.59 -10.59
C ASP A 3 19.04 6.23 -10.14
N LYS A 4 19.76 7.18 -9.53
CA LYS A 4 21.18 7.02 -9.17
C LYS A 4 21.41 6.02 -8.04
N LEU A 5 20.41 5.87 -7.15
CA LEU A 5 20.50 4.94 -6.03
C LEU A 5 19.61 3.72 -6.25
N PHE A 6 18.37 3.91 -6.70
CA PHE A 6 17.38 2.85 -6.84
C PHE A 6 17.85 1.69 -7.72
N VAL A 7 18.32 1.99 -8.95
CA VAL A 7 18.73 0.96 -9.91
C VAL A 7 19.95 0.17 -9.44
N PRO A 8 21.05 0.80 -8.94
CA PRO A 8 22.18 0.09 -8.38
C PRO A 8 21.81 -0.83 -7.21
N TYR A 9 21.03 -0.34 -6.23
CA TYR A 9 20.60 -1.15 -5.09
C TYR A 9 19.74 -2.35 -5.51
N LEU A 10 18.76 -2.13 -6.40
CA LEU A 10 17.94 -3.23 -6.90
C LEU A 10 18.78 -4.34 -7.54
N LYS A 11 19.79 -3.97 -8.36
CA LYS A 11 20.69 -4.94 -9.01
C LYS A 11 21.56 -5.69 -8.01
N GLU A 12 22.17 -4.94 -7.09
CA GLU A 12 23.06 -5.51 -6.06
C GLU A 12 22.30 -6.49 -5.16
N LEU A 13 21.12 -6.10 -4.65
CA LEU A 13 20.34 -6.93 -3.75
C LEU A 13 19.73 -8.14 -4.46
N ALA A 14 19.33 -7.99 -5.73
CA ALA A 14 18.82 -9.12 -6.48
C ALA A 14 19.90 -10.19 -6.73
N ASP A 15 21.13 -9.80 -6.99
CA ASP A 15 22.25 -10.73 -7.10
C ASP A 15 22.62 -11.35 -5.74
N LYS A 16 22.74 -10.52 -4.70
CA LYS A 16 23.04 -10.93 -3.33
C LYS A 16 22.08 -11.98 -2.79
N TYR A 17 20.77 -11.78 -3.00
CA TYR A 17 19.74 -12.71 -2.56
C TYR A 17 19.38 -13.77 -3.58
N SER A 18 20.11 -13.84 -4.70
CA SER A 18 19.84 -14.78 -5.81
C SER A 18 18.39 -14.69 -6.32
N ALA A 19 17.79 -13.52 -6.23
CA ALA A 19 16.43 -13.28 -6.68
C ALA A 19 16.33 -13.27 -8.20
N ALA A 20 17.32 -12.68 -8.90
CA ALA A 20 17.45 -12.71 -10.35
C ALA A 20 18.89 -12.32 -10.74
N LYS A 21 19.26 -12.64 -12.00
CA LYS A 21 20.58 -12.32 -12.59
C LYS A 21 20.44 -11.46 -13.84
N ALA A 22 21.53 -10.78 -14.21
CA ALA A 22 21.62 -9.97 -15.43
C ALA A 22 20.50 -8.91 -15.55
N ILE A 23 20.19 -8.24 -14.44
CA ILE A 23 19.06 -7.31 -14.37
C ILE A 23 19.34 -6.03 -15.15
N GLN A 24 18.45 -5.72 -16.07
CA GLN A 24 18.32 -4.43 -16.73
C GLN A 24 17.06 -3.76 -16.24
N VAL A 25 17.14 -2.49 -15.85
CA VAL A 25 16.02 -1.71 -15.30
C VAL A 25 15.86 -0.45 -16.13
N GLU A 26 14.63 -0.18 -16.54
CA GLU A 26 14.20 1.08 -17.15
C GLU A 26 13.10 1.69 -16.29
N LEU A 27 13.30 2.93 -15.82
CA LEU A 27 12.32 3.67 -15.05
C LEU A 27 11.56 4.60 -15.99
N LYS A 28 10.22 4.53 -15.94
CA LYS A 28 9.30 5.43 -16.64
C LYS A 28 8.33 6.04 -15.64
N PRO A 29 7.72 7.19 -15.95
CA PRO A 29 6.65 7.72 -15.11
C PRO A 29 5.53 6.69 -14.92
N GLY A 30 5.24 6.29 -13.69
CA GLY A 30 4.19 5.30 -13.36
C GLY A 30 4.60 3.83 -13.50
N GLU A 31 5.81 3.52 -14.00
CA GLU A 31 6.20 2.17 -14.39
C GLU A 31 7.68 1.89 -14.13
N ILE A 32 7.99 0.67 -13.71
CA ILE A 32 9.36 0.13 -13.60
C ILE A 32 9.44 -1.11 -14.47
N ASN A 33 10.20 -1.06 -15.57
CA ASN A 33 10.45 -2.20 -16.43
C ASN A 33 11.72 -2.93 -16.02
N LEU A 34 11.64 -4.24 -15.95
CA LEU A 34 12.73 -5.10 -15.54
C LEU A 34 12.88 -6.28 -16.51
N GLN A 35 14.09 -6.43 -17.05
CA GLN A 35 14.48 -7.61 -17.82
C GLN A 35 15.56 -8.36 -17.07
N CYS A 36 15.40 -9.68 -16.89
CA CYS A 36 16.38 -10.52 -16.20
C CYS A 36 16.37 -11.96 -16.75
N ASP A 37 17.16 -12.83 -16.13
CA ASP A 37 17.21 -14.27 -16.47
C ASP A 37 15.89 -15.02 -16.25
N LYS A 38 14.95 -14.45 -15.47
CA LYS A 38 13.62 -15.01 -15.24
C LYS A 38 12.54 -14.49 -16.19
N GLY A 39 12.86 -13.51 -17.03
CA GLY A 39 11.93 -12.94 -18.01
C GLY A 39 11.83 -11.43 -17.94
N HIS A 40 10.75 -10.91 -18.52
CA HIS A 40 10.37 -9.52 -18.51
C HIS A 40 9.26 -9.29 -17.50
N PHE A 41 9.33 -8.16 -16.76
CA PHE A 41 8.35 -7.75 -15.76
C PHE A 41 8.13 -6.25 -15.84
N SER A 42 6.86 -5.82 -15.87
CA SER A 42 6.46 -4.41 -15.87
C SER A 42 5.69 -4.12 -14.58
N PHE A 43 6.29 -3.37 -13.67
CA PHE A 43 5.68 -3.01 -12.39
C PHE A 43 5.05 -1.61 -12.48
N PHE A 44 3.76 -1.51 -12.23
CA PHE A 44 2.99 -0.28 -12.30
C PHE A 44 2.63 0.23 -10.91
N TYR A 45 3.02 1.46 -10.58
CA TYR A 45 2.56 2.16 -9.36
C TYR A 45 1.42 3.15 -9.65
N ASP A 46 1.05 3.33 -10.93
CA ASP A 46 -0.16 4.02 -11.34
C ASP A 46 -1.18 3.01 -11.90
N LEU A 47 -2.32 2.86 -11.22
CA LEU A 47 -3.35 1.88 -11.62
C LEU A 47 -4.01 2.19 -12.97
N ARG A 48 -4.06 3.46 -13.41
CA ARG A 48 -4.58 3.80 -14.73
C ARG A 48 -3.67 3.27 -15.83
N GLN A 49 -2.35 3.39 -15.62
CA GLN A 49 -1.38 2.85 -16.55
C GLN A 49 -1.38 1.32 -16.53
N TYR A 50 -1.52 0.71 -15.34
CA TYR A 50 -1.69 -0.74 -15.19
C TYR A 50 -2.92 -1.23 -15.98
N GLU A 51 -4.08 -0.59 -15.82
CA GLU A 51 -5.30 -0.92 -16.55
C GLU A 51 -5.15 -0.75 -18.06
N ALA A 52 -4.47 0.30 -18.52
CA ALA A 52 -4.26 0.59 -19.93
C ALA A 52 -3.20 -0.31 -20.58
N SER A 53 -2.42 -1.05 -19.77
CA SER A 53 -1.38 -1.93 -20.28
C SER A 53 -1.97 -3.17 -20.93
N SER A 54 -1.44 -3.51 -22.12
CA SER A 54 -1.68 -4.78 -22.80
C SER A 54 -0.59 -5.82 -22.53
N ASP A 55 0.34 -5.50 -21.64
CA ASP A 55 1.47 -6.37 -21.31
C ASP A 55 1.01 -7.51 -20.37
N GLU A 56 1.15 -8.76 -20.80
CA GLU A 56 0.85 -9.92 -19.96
C GLU A 56 1.76 -10.00 -18.72
N ALA A 57 2.92 -9.35 -18.76
CA ALA A 57 3.86 -9.26 -17.66
C ALA A 57 3.59 -8.06 -16.71
N ALA A 58 2.48 -7.34 -16.91
CA ALA A 58 2.09 -6.22 -16.06
C ALA A 58 1.77 -6.69 -14.64
N ILE A 59 2.35 -6.03 -13.65
CA ILE A 59 2.18 -6.33 -12.22
C ILE A 59 1.88 -5.03 -11.48
N PRO A 60 0.81 -4.96 -10.67
CA PRO A 60 0.59 -3.80 -9.81
C PRO A 60 1.66 -3.75 -8.72
N LEU A 61 2.31 -2.61 -8.53
CA LEU A 61 3.36 -2.41 -7.53
C LEU A 61 2.73 -2.09 -6.16
N LEU A 62 2.34 -3.12 -5.43
CA LEU A 62 1.70 -3.02 -4.11
C LEU A 62 2.75 -2.95 -2.99
N HIS A 63 3.69 -2.01 -3.11
CA HIS A 63 4.89 -1.90 -2.26
C HIS A 63 4.56 -1.68 -0.77
N TRP A 64 3.45 -1.00 -0.45
CA TRP A 64 2.97 -0.76 0.91
C TRP A 64 2.71 -2.05 1.72
N ARG A 65 2.44 -3.19 1.05
CA ARG A 65 2.20 -4.48 1.71
C ARG A 65 3.36 -4.99 2.56
N ASN A 66 4.57 -4.48 2.31
CA ASN A 66 5.79 -4.86 3.03
C ASN A 66 6.03 -4.01 4.28
N LYS A 67 5.25 -2.94 4.49
CA LYS A 67 5.39 -2.10 5.69
C LYS A 67 4.99 -2.88 6.94
N ARG A 68 5.90 -2.91 7.90
CA ARG A 68 5.74 -3.68 9.15
C ARG A 68 4.46 -3.31 9.90
N ARG A 69 4.09 -2.02 9.94
CA ARG A 69 2.86 -1.56 10.59
C ARG A 69 1.61 -2.28 10.07
N TYR A 70 1.50 -2.50 8.77
CA TYR A 70 0.35 -3.17 8.15
C TYR A 70 0.40 -4.69 8.33
N ILE A 71 1.60 -5.27 8.32
CA ILE A 71 1.81 -6.68 8.64
C ILE A 71 1.37 -6.96 10.09
N GLU A 72 1.71 -6.09 11.03
CA GLU A 72 1.31 -6.24 12.43
C GLU A 72 -0.21 -6.07 12.62
N LEU A 73 -0.85 -5.07 11.99
CA LEU A 73 -2.31 -4.94 12.03
C LEU A 73 -3.00 -6.20 11.46
N LYS A 74 -2.52 -6.71 10.32
CA LYS A 74 -3.00 -7.98 9.76
C LYS A 74 -2.85 -9.14 10.75
N ASN A 75 -1.70 -9.25 11.41
CA ASN A 75 -1.44 -10.32 12.38
C ASN A 75 -2.37 -10.21 13.58
N ILE A 76 -2.62 -9.00 14.11
CA ILE A 76 -3.55 -8.76 15.21
C ILE A 76 -4.96 -9.26 14.86
N VAL A 77 -5.44 -8.93 13.66
CA VAL A 77 -6.75 -9.39 13.17
C VAL A 77 -6.75 -10.91 12.94
N LYS A 78 -5.75 -11.43 12.24
CA LYS A 78 -5.64 -12.86 11.89
C LYS A 78 -5.54 -13.76 13.12
N THR A 79 -4.78 -13.35 14.14
CA THR A 79 -4.60 -14.11 15.38
C THR A 79 -5.72 -13.88 16.39
N LYS A 80 -6.71 -13.05 16.04
CA LYS A 80 -7.86 -12.72 16.91
C LYS A 80 -7.45 -12.09 18.24
N MET A 81 -6.37 -11.30 18.27
CA MET A 81 -6.05 -10.49 19.45
C MET A 81 -7.17 -9.47 19.75
N ILE A 82 -7.86 -9.02 18.71
CA ILE A 82 -9.15 -8.33 18.77
C ILE A 82 -10.18 -9.18 18.03
N GLU A 83 -11.39 -9.32 18.60
CA GLU A 83 -12.40 -10.21 18.06
C GLU A 83 -13.61 -9.44 17.52
N ASP A 84 -14.21 -10.01 16.48
CA ASP A 84 -15.44 -9.47 15.87
C ASP A 84 -15.20 -8.05 15.31
N VAL A 85 -14.28 -7.96 14.36
CA VAL A 85 -13.98 -6.71 13.64
C VAL A 85 -15.25 -6.20 12.97
N ARG A 86 -15.56 -4.92 13.16
CA ARG A 86 -16.78 -4.25 12.67
C ARG A 86 -16.50 -3.17 11.63
N GLY A 87 -15.29 -2.64 11.62
CA GLY A 87 -14.92 -1.63 10.66
C GLY A 87 -13.48 -1.16 10.81
N MET A 88 -13.14 -0.22 9.97
CA MET A 88 -11.88 0.51 10.03
C MET A 88 -12.14 2.01 9.86
N ARG A 89 -11.23 2.80 10.40
CA ARG A 89 -11.13 4.23 10.13
C ARG A 89 -9.74 4.52 9.63
N ILE A 90 -9.67 5.25 8.53
CA ILE A 90 -8.43 5.53 7.83
C ILE A 90 -8.33 7.04 7.60
N HIS A 91 -7.18 7.61 7.95
CA HIS A 91 -6.78 8.94 7.52
C HIS A 91 -5.49 8.81 6.75
N HIS A 92 -5.50 9.18 5.48
CA HIS A 92 -4.34 9.17 4.62
C HIS A 92 -4.20 10.52 3.94
N ILE A 93 -3.49 11.43 4.59
CA ILE A 93 -3.23 12.80 4.12
C ILE A 93 -1.72 12.95 4.00
N VAL A 94 -1.22 13.02 2.77
CA VAL A 94 0.22 12.97 2.46
C VAL A 94 0.60 14.06 1.47
N PRO A 95 1.88 14.45 1.40
CA PRO A 95 2.36 15.29 0.30
C PRO A 95 2.12 14.61 -1.05
N LYS A 96 1.83 15.43 -2.07
CA LYS A 96 1.70 14.93 -3.44
C LYS A 96 3.09 14.60 -3.99
N ASP A 97 3.27 13.39 -4.45
CA ASP A 97 4.51 12.88 -5.05
C ASP A 97 4.22 11.99 -6.27
N GLU A 98 5.22 11.31 -6.80
CA GLU A 98 5.05 10.44 -7.96
C GLU A 98 4.21 9.17 -7.68
N PHE A 99 4.21 8.66 -6.45
CA PHE A 99 3.41 7.51 -6.03
C PHE A 99 2.00 7.93 -5.61
N ASN A 100 1.88 9.07 -4.94
CA ASN A 100 0.63 9.69 -4.52
C ASN A 100 0.26 10.83 -5.48
N SER A 101 0.21 10.53 -6.78
CA SER A 101 -0.03 11.54 -7.83
C SER A 101 -1.50 11.94 -7.94
N SER A 102 -2.42 11.10 -7.46
CA SER A 102 -3.87 11.32 -7.45
C SER A 102 -4.52 10.74 -6.20
N LEU A 103 -5.67 11.28 -5.79
CA LEU A 103 -6.48 10.71 -4.70
C LEU A 103 -6.91 9.27 -4.99
N MET A 104 -7.03 8.92 -6.25
CA MET A 104 -7.39 7.56 -6.67
C MET A 104 -6.25 6.55 -6.44
N ASN A 105 -4.99 6.97 -6.55
CA ASN A 105 -3.87 6.11 -6.18
C ASN A 105 -3.83 5.88 -4.67
N ILE A 106 -4.15 6.92 -3.87
CA ILE A 106 -4.31 6.79 -2.42
C ILE A 106 -5.47 5.86 -2.09
N LEU A 107 -6.63 6.00 -2.76
CA LEU A 107 -7.76 5.08 -2.58
C LEU A 107 -7.37 3.64 -2.88
N ALA A 108 -6.63 3.40 -3.95
CA ALA A 108 -6.18 2.05 -4.32
C ALA A 108 -5.26 1.44 -3.26
N CYS A 109 -4.34 2.23 -2.72
CA CYS A 109 -3.49 1.82 -1.59
C CYS A 109 -4.35 1.41 -0.39
N GLU A 110 -5.28 2.27 0.02
CA GLU A 110 -6.11 2.02 1.20
C GLU A 110 -7.12 0.89 0.99
N ALA A 111 -7.68 0.75 -0.20
CA ALA A 111 -8.54 -0.37 -0.56
C ALA A 111 -7.79 -1.70 -0.45
N ASP A 112 -6.58 -1.76 -0.98
CA ASP A 112 -5.72 -2.93 -0.85
C ASP A 112 -5.35 -3.24 0.60
N LEU A 113 -5.04 -2.22 1.40
CA LEU A 113 -4.71 -2.38 2.82
C LEU A 113 -5.90 -2.86 3.65
N VAL A 114 -7.11 -2.38 3.39
CA VAL A 114 -8.33 -2.90 4.02
C VAL A 114 -8.44 -4.40 3.78
N GLU A 115 -8.31 -4.85 2.53
CA GLU A 115 -8.41 -6.26 2.18
C GLU A 115 -7.26 -7.09 2.75
N LEU A 116 -6.04 -6.54 2.74
CA LEU A 116 -4.85 -7.19 3.31
C LEU A 116 -5.00 -7.42 4.83
N ILE A 117 -5.48 -6.41 5.55
CA ILE A 117 -5.58 -6.42 7.01
C ILE A 117 -6.78 -7.25 7.47
N THR A 118 -7.94 -7.07 6.84
CA THR A 118 -9.18 -7.70 7.27
C THR A 118 -9.43 -9.08 6.67
N GLY A 119 -8.85 -9.35 5.49
CA GLY A 119 -9.13 -10.53 4.68
C GLY A 119 -10.46 -10.48 3.93
N GLU A 120 -11.19 -9.38 4.02
CA GLU A 120 -12.52 -9.19 3.40
C GLU A 120 -12.40 -8.34 2.14
N LYS A 121 -13.07 -8.73 1.05
CA LYS A 121 -13.09 -7.98 -0.20
C LYS A 121 -14.04 -6.80 -0.16
N ILE A 122 -13.64 -5.70 -0.77
CA ILE A 122 -14.52 -4.52 -0.94
C ILE A 122 -15.59 -4.85 -1.97
N GLU A 123 -16.86 -4.71 -1.55
CA GLU A 123 -18.04 -5.02 -2.37
C GLU A 123 -18.75 -3.75 -2.85
N LYS A 124 -18.70 -2.67 -2.07
CA LYS A 124 -19.41 -1.41 -2.38
C LYS A 124 -18.60 -0.22 -1.94
N ILE A 125 -18.74 0.87 -2.67
CA ILE A 125 -18.12 2.15 -2.35
C ILE A 125 -19.12 3.30 -2.52
N PHE A 126 -19.07 4.23 -1.58
CA PHE A 126 -19.58 5.59 -1.70
C PHE A 126 -18.41 6.54 -1.64
N ALA A 127 -18.26 7.42 -2.63
CA ALA A 127 -17.15 8.36 -2.70
C ALA A 127 -17.57 9.62 -3.46
N ASP A 128 -16.95 10.75 -3.11
CA ASP A 128 -17.08 12.01 -3.84
C ASP A 128 -15.68 12.56 -4.14
N PHE A 129 -15.21 12.34 -5.35
CA PHE A 129 -13.93 12.84 -5.88
C PHE A 129 -14.11 14.14 -6.68
N SER A 130 -15.08 14.97 -6.33
CA SER A 130 -15.26 16.29 -6.94
C SER A 130 -14.12 17.27 -6.63
N SER A 131 -13.34 17.01 -5.59
CA SER A 131 -12.13 17.75 -5.23
C SER A 131 -10.88 16.98 -5.60
N ASP A 132 -9.85 17.68 -6.08
CA ASP A 132 -8.53 17.13 -6.40
C ASP A 132 -7.62 16.99 -5.16
N ILE A 133 -8.02 17.56 -4.02
CA ILE A 133 -7.16 17.74 -2.85
C ILE A 133 -7.58 16.84 -1.71
N TYR A 134 -8.88 16.60 -1.54
CA TYR A 134 -9.42 15.90 -0.38
C TYR A 134 -10.74 15.22 -0.72
N THR A 135 -10.94 14.03 -0.19
CA THR A 135 -12.19 13.27 -0.32
C THR A 135 -12.48 12.44 0.91
N ASN A 136 -13.77 12.16 1.11
CA ASN A 136 -14.26 11.16 2.04
C ASN A 136 -14.88 10.00 1.27
N CYS A 137 -14.50 8.78 1.64
CA CYS A 137 -15.07 7.56 1.09
C CYS A 137 -15.62 6.68 2.20
N ILE A 138 -16.68 5.95 1.90
CA ILE A 138 -17.18 4.88 2.76
C ILE A 138 -17.22 3.61 1.92
N VAL A 139 -16.45 2.60 2.33
CA VAL A 139 -16.48 1.31 1.67
C VAL A 139 -17.11 0.24 2.54
N SER A 140 -17.70 -0.76 1.90
CA SER A 140 -18.26 -1.93 2.56
C SER A 140 -17.51 -3.16 2.08
N ALA A 141 -17.01 -3.95 3.03
CA ALA A 141 -16.35 -5.21 2.79
C ALA A 141 -17.05 -6.27 3.65
N SER A 142 -17.90 -7.09 3.04
CA SER A 142 -18.78 -8.03 3.77
C SER A 142 -19.60 -7.28 4.86
N LYS A 143 -19.38 -7.58 6.12
CA LYS A 143 -20.06 -6.94 7.26
C LYS A 143 -19.35 -5.67 7.76
N LEU A 144 -18.18 -5.38 7.24
CA LEU A 144 -17.37 -4.26 7.69
C LEU A 144 -17.81 -2.95 7.03
N LYS A 145 -17.72 -1.86 7.80
CA LYS A 145 -17.84 -0.50 7.30
C LYS A 145 -16.54 0.23 7.54
N ILE A 146 -16.01 0.80 6.48
CA ILE A 146 -14.73 1.47 6.51
C ILE A 146 -14.94 2.92 6.08
N SER A 147 -14.51 3.86 6.92
CA SER A 147 -14.48 5.28 6.62
C SER A 147 -13.06 5.69 6.28
N MET A 148 -12.88 6.36 5.16
CA MET A 148 -11.57 6.83 4.68
C MET A 148 -11.62 8.33 4.43
N GLU A 149 -10.67 9.04 5.01
CA GLU A 149 -10.37 10.44 4.70
C GLU A 149 -9.04 10.47 3.94
N LEU A 150 -9.10 10.82 2.66
CA LEU A 150 -7.98 10.79 1.76
C LEU A 150 -7.66 12.21 1.28
N GLY A 151 -6.39 12.59 1.26
CA GLY A 151 -6.05 13.95 0.89
C GLY A 151 -4.58 14.20 0.62
N PHE A 152 -4.34 15.40 0.11
CA PHE A 152 -3.00 15.95 -0.03
C PHE A 152 -2.75 17.01 1.04
N SER A 153 -1.64 16.85 1.77
CA SER A 153 -1.16 17.86 2.70
C SER A 153 -0.47 19.01 1.97
N PRO A 154 -0.49 20.22 2.53
CA PRO A 154 0.35 21.32 2.02
C PRO A 154 1.83 20.93 2.01
N GLU A 155 2.59 21.55 1.09
CA GLU A 155 4.03 21.33 1.00
C GLU A 155 4.71 21.66 2.34
N GLY A 156 5.60 20.77 2.78
CA GLY A 156 6.32 20.90 4.06
C GLY A 156 5.55 20.50 5.31
N SER A 157 4.30 20.01 5.15
CA SER A 157 3.53 19.46 6.26
C SER A 157 3.89 17.99 6.51
N GLU A 158 3.82 17.59 7.78
CA GLU A 158 3.97 16.18 8.14
C GLU A 158 2.78 15.35 7.61
N PRO A 159 3.02 14.15 7.09
CA PRO A 159 1.95 13.26 6.66
C PRO A 159 1.11 12.78 7.84
N VAL A 160 -0.19 12.68 7.64
CA VAL A 160 -1.12 12.06 8.61
C VAL A 160 -1.52 10.69 8.08
N LEU A 161 -1.02 9.65 8.72
CA LEU A 161 -1.34 8.26 8.40
C LEU A 161 -1.88 7.59 9.65
N LEU A 162 -3.15 7.21 9.60
CA LEU A 162 -3.85 6.53 10.70
C LEU A 162 -4.69 5.39 10.14
N HIS A 163 -4.50 4.20 10.70
CA HIS A 163 -5.34 3.04 10.45
C HIS A 163 -5.83 2.49 11.79
N GLU A 164 -7.12 2.59 12.03
CA GLU A 164 -7.76 2.02 13.23
C GLU A 164 -8.67 0.86 12.81
N VAL A 165 -8.38 -0.32 13.33
CA VAL A 165 -9.25 -1.50 13.20
C VAL A 165 -10.14 -1.56 14.43
N ILE A 166 -11.45 -1.43 14.21
CA ILE A 166 -12.46 -1.36 15.28
C ILE A 166 -13.14 -2.71 15.41
N ALA A 167 -13.03 -3.30 16.58
CA ALA A 167 -13.62 -4.60 16.91
C ALA A 167 -14.50 -4.49 18.16
N ARG A 168 -15.35 -5.49 18.38
CA ARG A 168 -16.20 -5.56 19.59
C ARG A 168 -15.37 -5.60 20.88
N THR A 169 -14.20 -6.21 20.83
CA THR A 169 -13.34 -6.42 22.02
C THR A 169 -12.25 -5.37 22.19
N GLY A 170 -12.07 -4.46 21.24
CA GLY A 170 -11.04 -3.43 21.32
C GLY A 170 -10.75 -2.74 20.00
N ILE A 171 -9.70 -1.96 20.00
CA ILE A 171 -9.19 -1.23 18.82
C ILE A 171 -7.72 -1.58 18.66
N ALA A 172 -7.30 -1.85 17.42
CA ALA A 172 -5.90 -1.88 17.03
C ALA A 172 -5.62 -0.68 16.12
N SER A 173 -4.53 0.03 16.37
CA SER A 173 -4.21 1.23 15.60
C SER A 173 -2.70 1.35 15.40
N ASP A 174 -2.32 1.95 14.29
CA ASP A 174 -0.95 2.37 14.00
C ASP A 174 -0.68 3.84 14.38
N VAL A 175 -1.61 4.46 15.09
CA VAL A 175 -1.47 5.84 15.57
C VAL A 175 -0.44 5.96 16.68
N VAL A 176 0.27 7.07 16.68
CA VAL A 176 1.16 7.49 17.77
C VAL A 176 0.32 7.95 18.95
N VAL A 177 0.44 7.26 20.09
CA VAL A 177 -0.39 7.53 21.29
C VAL A 177 0.25 8.54 22.24
N ASP A 178 1.58 8.74 22.20
CA ASP A 178 2.30 9.67 23.04
C ASP A 178 3.06 10.70 22.19
N THR A 179 2.68 11.97 22.31
CA THR A 179 3.29 13.08 21.59
C THR A 179 4.57 13.61 22.26
N GLN A 180 4.90 13.16 23.45
CA GLN A 180 6.08 13.63 24.22
C GLN A 180 7.34 12.78 23.95
N MET A 181 7.20 11.61 23.41
CA MET A 181 8.30 10.73 23.04
C MET A 181 8.33 10.55 21.51
N GLN A 182 9.54 10.61 20.95
CA GLN A 182 9.76 10.22 19.57
C GLN A 182 9.39 8.73 19.46
N GLN A 183 8.22 8.44 18.90
CA GLN A 183 7.74 7.07 18.85
C GLN A 183 8.32 6.38 17.62
N TYR A 184 8.86 5.22 17.87
CA TYR A 184 9.29 4.31 16.83
C TYR A 184 8.09 3.45 16.41
N PRO A 185 8.01 3.03 15.13
CA PRO A 185 6.89 2.23 14.63
C PRO A 185 6.59 0.98 15.47
N ILE A 186 7.59 0.49 16.19
CA ILE A 186 7.44 -0.66 17.07
C ILE A 186 8.25 -0.46 18.34
N TYR A 187 7.60 -0.70 19.46
CA TYR A 187 8.23 -0.84 20.75
C TYR A 187 7.74 -2.11 21.44
N VAL A 188 8.59 -2.70 22.24
CA VAL A 188 8.26 -3.85 23.08
C VAL A 188 8.53 -3.48 24.52
N ILE A 189 7.52 -3.57 25.38
CA ILE A 189 7.65 -3.35 26.83
C ILE A 189 7.76 -4.72 27.50
N LYS A 190 8.90 -4.95 28.18
CA LYS A 190 9.13 -6.13 29.02
C LYS A 190 9.34 -5.67 30.46
N GLY A 191 8.27 -5.58 31.21
CA GLY A 191 8.32 -5.04 32.57
C GLY A 191 8.67 -3.54 32.58
N ARG A 192 9.93 -3.19 32.94
CA ARG A 192 10.43 -1.83 32.94
C ARG A 192 11.36 -1.52 31.75
N GLU A 193 11.65 -2.52 30.94
CA GLU A 193 12.50 -2.38 29.75
C GLU A 193 11.65 -2.07 28.54
N ILE A 194 12.09 -1.09 27.74
CA ILE A 194 11.45 -0.70 26.49
C ILE A 194 12.48 -0.86 25.38
N ASP A 195 12.23 -1.81 24.49
CA ASP A 195 12.99 -2.01 23.26
C ASP A 195 12.34 -1.25 22.12
N HIS A 196 13.11 -0.46 21.40
CA HIS A 196 12.68 0.30 20.21
C HIS A 196 13.27 -0.32 18.95
N TYR A 197 12.43 -0.52 17.94
CA TYR A 197 12.87 -1.02 16.65
C TYR A 197 12.60 0.05 15.58
N ASN A 198 13.66 0.58 15.00
CA ASN A 198 13.59 1.40 13.80
C ASN A 198 13.66 0.49 12.57
N GLU A 199 12.87 0.79 11.56
CA GLU A 199 13.01 0.21 10.24
C GLU A 199 14.20 0.82 9.49
N ILE A 200 15.40 0.80 10.09
CA ILE A 200 16.62 1.18 9.38
C ILE A 200 17.16 -0.06 8.70
N ASP A 201 16.96 -0.12 7.40
CA ASP A 201 17.63 -1.11 6.57
C ASP A 201 18.97 -0.54 6.11
N ASN A 202 20.05 -1.03 6.72
CA ASN A 202 21.40 -0.58 6.39
C ASN A 202 21.78 -0.90 4.92
N GLU A 203 21.12 -1.86 4.30
CA GLU A 203 21.36 -2.25 2.90
C GLU A 203 20.70 -1.28 1.92
N LEU A 204 19.73 -0.49 2.37
CA LEU A 204 18.98 0.47 1.57
C LEU A 204 19.23 1.93 2.04
N TYR A 205 20.36 2.14 2.70
CA TYR A 205 20.73 3.44 3.23
C TYR A 205 20.81 4.52 2.13
N GLY A 206 20.14 5.64 2.35
CA GLY A 206 20.10 6.77 1.42
C GLY A 206 18.91 6.74 0.44
N LEU A 207 18.11 5.67 0.40
CA LEU A 207 16.82 5.64 -0.26
C LEU A 207 15.73 6.19 0.67
N ASP A 208 14.69 6.76 0.11
CA ASP A 208 13.47 7.02 0.87
C ASP A 208 12.71 5.71 1.17
N ASN A 209 11.81 5.77 2.14
CA ASN A 209 11.06 4.58 2.59
C ASN A 209 10.24 3.94 1.45
N THR A 210 9.69 4.74 0.55
CA THR A 210 8.88 4.22 -0.57
C THR A 210 9.73 3.50 -1.59
N GLN A 211 10.89 4.05 -1.92
CA GLN A 211 11.87 3.40 -2.80
C GLN A 211 12.36 2.07 -2.22
N ALA A 212 12.66 2.05 -0.91
CA ALA A 212 13.05 0.83 -0.21
C ALA A 212 11.95 -0.24 -0.25
N ASP A 213 10.70 0.15 0.00
CA ASP A 213 9.54 -0.75 -0.08
C ASP A 213 9.31 -1.28 -1.50
N CYS A 214 9.52 -0.44 -2.53
CA CYS A 214 9.47 -0.88 -3.93
C CYS A 214 10.53 -1.95 -4.22
N ILE A 215 11.77 -1.74 -3.79
CA ILE A 215 12.84 -2.74 -3.97
C ILE A 215 12.47 -4.06 -3.27
N ARG A 216 12.04 -4.00 -2.01
CA ARG A 216 11.60 -5.20 -1.27
C ARG A 216 10.47 -5.94 -1.97
N PHE A 217 9.50 -5.20 -2.50
CA PHE A 217 8.38 -5.79 -3.25
C PHE A 217 8.86 -6.48 -4.52
N ILE A 218 9.66 -5.80 -5.35
CA ILE A 218 10.21 -6.34 -6.59
C ILE A 218 11.04 -7.60 -6.31
N LEU A 219 11.95 -7.56 -5.32
CA LEU A 219 12.75 -8.72 -4.93
C LEU A 219 11.87 -9.88 -4.46
N GLY A 220 10.81 -9.61 -3.71
CA GLY A 220 9.82 -10.61 -3.29
C GLY A 220 9.14 -11.31 -4.46
N VAL A 221 8.73 -10.56 -5.49
CA VAL A 221 8.13 -11.10 -6.72
C VAL A 221 9.16 -11.91 -7.51
N LEU A 222 10.37 -11.39 -7.68
CA LEU A 222 11.44 -12.10 -8.40
C LEU A 222 11.85 -13.41 -7.69
N ALA A 223 11.81 -13.44 -6.36
CA ALA A 223 12.06 -14.65 -5.59
C ALA A 223 10.91 -15.66 -5.68
N ASN A 224 9.66 -15.18 -5.82
CA ASN A 224 8.44 -16.00 -5.80
C ASN A 224 7.52 -15.65 -7.00
N PRO A 225 7.91 -16.01 -8.24
CA PRO A 225 7.14 -15.65 -9.45
C PRO A 225 5.71 -16.23 -9.48
N GLU A 226 5.44 -17.28 -8.72
CA GLU A 226 4.11 -17.88 -8.59
C GLU A 226 3.08 -16.93 -7.99
N THR A 227 3.51 -15.88 -7.30
CA THR A 227 2.63 -14.86 -6.71
C THR A 227 2.05 -13.88 -7.74
N ILE A 228 2.62 -13.81 -8.95
CA ILE A 228 2.26 -12.82 -9.98
C ILE A 228 0.77 -12.91 -10.34
N THR A 229 0.26 -14.11 -10.57
CA THR A 229 -1.16 -14.30 -10.92
C THR A 229 -2.10 -13.73 -9.86
N ASP A 230 -1.77 -13.89 -8.59
CA ASP A 230 -2.61 -13.36 -7.51
C ASP A 230 -2.46 -11.85 -7.35
N LEU A 231 -1.27 -11.30 -7.61
CA LEU A 231 -1.05 -9.86 -7.68
C LEU A 231 -1.82 -9.23 -8.83
N GLN A 232 -1.85 -9.87 -10.01
CA GLN A 232 -2.63 -9.41 -11.15
C GLN A 232 -4.14 -9.44 -10.88
N LYS A 233 -4.66 -10.51 -10.26
CA LYS A 233 -6.06 -10.57 -9.82
C LYS A 233 -6.39 -9.44 -8.85
N GLN A 234 -5.48 -9.17 -7.92
CA GLN A 234 -5.64 -8.07 -6.98
C GLN A 234 -5.63 -6.71 -7.70
N GLY A 235 -4.69 -6.48 -8.63
CA GLY A 235 -4.66 -5.27 -9.44
C GLY A 235 -5.96 -5.04 -10.21
N ASN A 236 -6.48 -6.07 -10.87
CA ASN A 236 -7.74 -6.00 -11.60
C ASN A 236 -8.93 -5.68 -10.67
N HIS A 237 -8.94 -6.24 -9.46
CA HIS A 237 -9.95 -5.91 -8.47
C HIS A 237 -9.84 -4.44 -8.01
N LEU A 238 -8.62 -3.94 -7.75
CA LEU A 238 -8.40 -2.52 -7.39
C LEU A 238 -8.82 -1.57 -8.52
N VAL A 239 -8.61 -1.95 -9.78
CA VAL A 239 -9.16 -1.22 -10.93
C VAL A 239 -10.69 -1.19 -10.89
N SER A 240 -11.35 -2.29 -10.49
CA SER A 240 -12.80 -2.32 -10.34
C SER A 240 -13.29 -1.43 -9.18
N VAL A 241 -12.56 -1.38 -8.06
CA VAL A 241 -12.83 -0.43 -6.95
C VAL A 241 -12.70 1.01 -7.43
N TYR A 242 -11.63 1.31 -8.17
CA TYR A 242 -11.41 2.62 -8.77
C TYR A 242 -12.58 3.05 -9.67
N LYS A 243 -13.03 2.19 -10.60
CA LYS A 243 -14.16 2.49 -11.49
C LYS A 243 -15.46 2.70 -10.74
N ALA A 244 -15.70 1.89 -9.70
CA ALA A 244 -16.86 2.06 -8.84
C ALA A 244 -16.82 3.40 -8.08
N ALA A 245 -15.65 3.87 -7.66
CA ALA A 245 -15.47 5.18 -7.03
C ALA A 245 -15.75 6.34 -8.00
N GLU A 246 -15.28 6.24 -9.25
CA GLU A 246 -15.59 7.22 -10.29
C GLU A 246 -17.10 7.27 -10.60
N GLU A 247 -17.77 6.13 -10.63
CA GLU A 247 -19.21 6.05 -10.82
C GLU A 247 -19.95 6.63 -9.61
N ALA A 248 -19.55 6.27 -8.39
CA ALA A 248 -20.15 6.79 -7.15
C ALA A 248 -20.09 8.32 -7.07
N THR A 249 -18.97 8.92 -7.51
CA THR A 249 -18.82 10.37 -7.59
C THR A 249 -19.86 11.03 -8.53
N LYS A 250 -20.23 10.35 -9.61
CA LYS A 250 -21.20 10.89 -10.59
C LYS A 250 -22.63 10.78 -10.11
N VAL A 251 -22.96 9.69 -9.42
CA VAL A 251 -24.34 9.40 -8.99
C VAL A 251 -24.62 9.79 -7.54
N LEU A 252 -23.58 10.02 -6.73
CA LEU A 252 -23.64 10.31 -5.29
C LEU A 252 -24.42 9.23 -4.51
N GLU A 253 -24.21 7.97 -4.89
CA GLU A 253 -24.81 6.78 -4.27
C GLU A 253 -23.76 5.69 -4.07
N TYR A 254 -24.12 4.64 -3.31
CA TYR A 254 -23.28 3.46 -3.22
C TYR A 254 -23.27 2.69 -4.53
N VAL A 255 -22.07 2.42 -5.05
CA VAL A 255 -21.86 1.62 -6.26
C VAL A 255 -21.23 0.28 -5.89
N GLU A 256 -21.71 -0.80 -6.52
CA GLU A 256 -21.14 -2.14 -6.36
C GLU A 256 -19.83 -2.28 -7.15
N VAL A 257 -18.83 -2.89 -6.51
CA VAL A 257 -17.57 -3.25 -7.15
C VAL A 257 -17.80 -4.52 -7.96
N ARG A 258 -17.70 -4.42 -9.28
CA ARG A 258 -17.90 -5.54 -10.21
C ARG A 258 -16.54 -6.01 -10.71
N CYS A 259 -16.19 -7.26 -10.40
CA CYS A 259 -14.99 -7.93 -10.91
C CYS A 259 -15.28 -8.66 -12.21
#